data_6e747eca24fe2019bfb9848e00ef7ab2
#
_entry.id   6e747eca24fe2019bfb9848e00ef7ab2
#
_cell.length_a   1.000
_cell.length_b   1.000
_cell.length_c   1.000
_cell.angle_alpha   90.00
_cell.angle_beta   90.00
_cell.angle_gamma   90.00
#
_symmetry.space_group_name_H-M   'P 1'
#
loop_
_entity.id
_entity.type
_entity.pdbx_description
1 polymer ?
#
loop_
_entity_poly.entity_id
_entity_poly.type
_entity_poly.pdbx_seq_one_letter_code
_entity_poly.pdbx_strand_id
1 'polypeptide(L)'
;MSKQILMVCAAFVCLMVSVTSSAAGRDRRTMIYDGVATEVAAPPATLTAPNSADLWVTLSDLTRATRFEVKPKGVCRDELCFPISRARRSAFFIMQSRVTWFNLSEFARLVRQPTAYDEKHSVWYFGPRAQVQNGYLASLEAPVFTLPDINGKMHSLADFRGKKVLLVTWASW
;
A
#
# COMPACT_ATOMS: atom_id res chain seq x y z
N MET A 1 -28.33 8.83 79.53
CA MET A 1 -28.58 9.68 78.33
C MET A 1 -27.30 9.65 77.49
N SER A 2 -27.23 8.75 76.58
CA SER A 2 -26.04 8.58 75.75
C SER A 2 -26.48 8.69 74.28
N LYS A 3 -26.02 9.75 73.61
CA LYS A 3 -26.28 10.01 72.19
C LYS A 3 -25.28 9.17 71.41
N GLN A 4 -25.80 8.18 70.70
CA GLN A 4 -25.03 7.45 69.69
C GLN A 4 -24.91 8.34 68.44
N ILE A 5 -23.69 8.70 68.13
CA ILE A 5 -23.34 9.36 66.87
C ILE A 5 -23.20 8.27 65.83
N LEU A 6 -24.13 8.24 64.89
CA LEU A 6 -24.10 7.33 63.73
C LEU A 6 -23.10 7.90 62.71
N MET A 7 -21.96 7.25 62.63
CA MET A 7 -20.91 7.58 61.68
C MET A 7 -21.22 6.88 60.36
N VAL A 8 -21.77 7.62 59.39
CA VAL A 8 -22.02 7.13 58.04
C VAL A 8 -20.69 7.16 57.29
N CYS A 9 -20.03 6.00 57.20
CA CYS A 9 -18.92 5.82 56.25
C CYS A 9 -19.48 5.72 54.81
N ALA A 10 -19.44 6.84 54.11
CA ALA A 10 -19.66 6.84 52.68
C ALA A 10 -18.47 6.14 52.01
N ALA A 11 -18.66 4.88 51.63
CA ALA A 11 -17.72 4.15 50.80
C ALA A 11 -17.72 4.75 49.42
N PHE A 12 -16.74 5.59 49.11
CA PHE A 12 -16.44 6.06 47.77
C PHE A 12 -15.87 4.89 46.99
N VAL A 13 -16.74 4.15 46.31
CA VAL A 13 -16.33 3.16 45.29
C VAL A 13 -15.78 3.94 44.09
N CYS A 14 -14.47 4.13 44.12
CA CYS A 14 -13.72 4.65 42.97
C CYS A 14 -13.78 3.57 41.89
N LEU A 15 -14.76 3.70 40.96
CA LEU A 15 -14.83 2.89 39.77
C LEU A 15 -13.62 3.25 38.89
N MET A 16 -12.54 2.49 39.04
CA MET A 16 -11.42 2.51 38.12
C MET A 16 -11.93 1.98 36.80
N VAL A 17 -12.45 2.89 35.96
CA VAL A 17 -12.65 2.62 34.55
C VAL A 17 -11.25 2.46 33.96
N SER A 18 -10.81 1.21 33.90
CA SER A 18 -9.63 0.83 33.12
C SER A 18 -9.97 1.12 31.67
N VAL A 19 -9.59 2.29 31.18
CA VAL A 19 -9.56 2.57 29.75
C VAL A 19 -8.50 1.64 29.17
N THR A 20 -8.92 0.44 28.79
CA THR A 20 -8.11 -0.41 27.92
C THR A 20 -7.96 0.36 26.63
N SER A 21 -6.87 1.12 26.55
CA SER A 21 -6.41 1.72 25.31
C SER A 21 -6.20 0.55 24.35
N SER A 22 -7.22 0.29 23.55
CA SER A 22 -7.18 -0.73 22.53
C SER A 22 -6.01 -0.37 21.63
N ALA A 23 -4.95 -1.17 21.70
CA ALA A 23 -3.77 -1.01 20.86
C ALA A 23 -4.14 -1.34 19.40
N ALA A 24 -5.06 -0.55 18.83
CA ALA A 24 -5.51 -0.62 17.43
C ALA A 24 -4.46 -0.08 16.46
N GLY A 25 -3.22 0.18 16.94
CA GLY A 25 -2.16 0.80 16.15
C GLY A 25 -1.13 -0.17 15.57
N ARG A 26 -1.29 -1.49 15.73
CA ARG A 26 -0.17 -2.42 15.49
C ARG A 26 -0.18 -3.22 14.21
N ASP A 27 -1.23 -3.12 13.40
CA ASP A 27 -1.37 -3.98 12.23
C ASP A 27 -1.63 -3.21 10.93
N ARG A 28 -0.96 -2.07 10.76
CA ARG A 28 -1.00 -1.34 9.50
C ARG A 28 0.30 -1.53 8.75
N ARG A 29 0.19 -1.73 7.46
CA ARG A 29 1.30 -1.85 6.54
C ARG A 29 1.22 -0.70 5.55
N THR A 30 2.35 -0.17 5.15
CA THR A 30 2.38 0.90 4.15
C THR A 30 2.63 0.31 2.77
N MET A 31 1.78 0.66 1.85
CA MET A 31 1.94 0.33 0.44
C MET A 31 2.10 1.60 -0.37
N ILE A 32 3.10 1.64 -1.24
CA ILE A 32 3.30 2.72 -2.21
C ILE A 32 2.93 2.16 -3.59
N TYR A 33 1.87 2.68 -4.18
CA TYR A 33 1.38 2.27 -5.48
C TYR A 33 1.10 3.51 -6.36
N ASP A 34 1.57 3.51 -7.60
CA ASP A 34 1.53 4.69 -8.49
C ASP A 34 2.06 5.97 -7.81
N GLY A 35 3.09 5.84 -6.95
CA GLY A 35 3.69 6.95 -6.19
C GLY A 35 2.89 7.43 -4.97
N VAL A 36 1.74 6.84 -4.67
CA VAL A 36 0.90 7.21 -3.53
C VAL A 36 1.09 6.22 -2.39
N ALA A 37 1.47 6.72 -1.22
CA ALA A 37 1.55 5.93 0.00
C ALA A 37 0.15 5.74 0.61
N THR A 38 -0.22 4.50 0.87
CA THR A 38 -1.52 4.13 1.44
C THR A 38 -1.32 3.13 2.58
N GLU A 39 -1.95 3.36 3.71
CA GLU A 39 -2.01 2.38 4.78
C GLU A 39 -3.06 1.32 4.45
N VAL A 40 -2.67 0.05 4.59
CA VAL A 40 -3.53 -1.11 4.38
C VAL A 40 -3.57 -1.98 5.64
N ALA A 41 -4.66 -2.71 5.80
CA ALA A 41 -4.81 -3.64 6.91
C ALA A 41 -3.76 -4.75 6.85
N ALA A 42 -3.17 -5.11 7.99
CA ALA A 42 -2.36 -6.31 8.08
C ALA A 42 -3.25 -7.55 8.16
N PRO A 43 -2.89 -8.64 7.47
CA PRO A 43 -3.60 -9.90 7.64
C PRO A 43 -3.41 -10.43 9.07
N PRO A 44 -4.37 -11.21 9.59
CA PRO A 44 -4.22 -11.83 10.89
C PRO A 44 -3.01 -12.75 10.92
N ALA A 45 -2.33 -12.84 12.07
CA ALA A 45 -1.13 -13.68 12.25
C ALA A 45 -1.37 -15.17 11.90
N THR A 46 -2.62 -15.61 11.93
CA THR A 46 -3.03 -16.96 11.57
C THR A 46 -3.13 -17.19 10.06
N LEU A 47 -2.98 -16.15 9.25
CA LEU A 47 -2.95 -16.30 7.80
C LEU A 47 -1.60 -16.89 7.39
N THR A 48 -1.60 -18.19 7.07
CA THR A 48 -0.41 -18.89 6.61
C THR A 48 -0.11 -18.48 5.17
N ALA A 49 0.68 -17.42 5.00
CA ALA A 49 1.15 -17.00 3.69
C ALA A 49 2.37 -17.83 3.28
N PRO A 50 2.45 -18.31 2.03
CA PRO A 50 3.60 -19.08 1.54
C PRO A 50 4.91 -18.29 1.58
N ASN A 51 4.84 -16.97 1.48
CA ASN A 51 5.98 -16.06 1.53
C ASN A 51 5.66 -14.88 2.46
N SER A 52 6.47 -14.68 3.49
CA SER A 52 6.32 -13.60 4.47
C SER A 52 6.53 -12.20 3.87
N ALA A 53 7.30 -12.09 2.79
CA ALA A 53 7.52 -10.83 2.08
C ALA A 53 6.34 -10.43 1.17
N ASP A 54 5.35 -11.31 0.97
CA ASP A 54 4.20 -11.01 0.14
C ASP A 54 3.21 -10.08 0.86
N LEU A 55 2.75 -9.06 0.16
CA LEU A 55 1.71 -8.18 0.64
C LEU A 55 0.32 -8.79 0.33
N TRP A 56 -0.38 -9.13 1.40
CA TRP A 56 -1.79 -9.52 1.36
C TRP A 56 -2.64 -8.34 1.76
N VAL A 57 -3.63 -8.01 0.96
CA VAL A 57 -4.55 -6.88 1.18
C VAL A 57 -6.00 -7.36 1.13
N THR A 58 -6.89 -6.63 1.79
CA THR A 58 -8.33 -6.86 1.62
C THR A 58 -8.78 -6.40 0.23
N LEU A 59 -9.92 -6.88 -0.27
CA LEU A 59 -10.44 -6.41 -1.56
C LEU A 59 -10.78 -4.92 -1.53
N SER A 60 -11.21 -4.40 -0.39
CA SER A 60 -11.46 -2.96 -0.21
C SER A 60 -10.17 -2.14 -0.27
N ASP A 61 -9.09 -2.61 0.37
CA ASP A 61 -7.80 -1.95 0.30
C ASP A 61 -7.21 -2.02 -1.10
N LEU A 62 -7.35 -3.17 -1.78
CA LEU A 62 -6.95 -3.32 -3.19
C LEU A 62 -7.59 -2.22 -4.05
N THR A 63 -8.92 -2.09 -3.99
CA THR A 63 -9.63 -1.10 -4.80
C THR A 63 -9.24 0.32 -4.41
N ARG A 64 -9.21 0.63 -3.12
CA ARG A 64 -8.90 1.96 -2.61
C ARG A 64 -7.49 2.44 -3.00
N ALA A 65 -6.51 1.56 -2.91
CA ALA A 65 -5.12 1.93 -3.08
C ALA A 65 -4.61 1.80 -4.52
N THR A 66 -5.19 0.89 -5.32
CA THR A 66 -4.67 0.59 -6.67
C THR A 66 -5.69 0.85 -7.78
N ARG A 67 -6.95 1.06 -7.44
CA ARG A 67 -8.11 1.10 -8.37
C ARG A 67 -8.35 -0.21 -9.12
N PHE A 68 -7.68 -1.31 -8.72
CA PHE A 68 -8.01 -2.63 -9.22
C PHE A 68 -9.20 -3.21 -8.48
N GLU A 69 -10.06 -3.90 -9.22
CA GLU A 69 -11.22 -4.62 -8.69
C GLU A 69 -11.19 -6.07 -9.15
N VAL A 70 -11.63 -6.97 -8.27
CA VAL A 70 -11.81 -8.37 -8.63
C VAL A 70 -13.16 -8.55 -9.31
N LYS A 71 -13.16 -8.93 -10.59
CA LYS A 71 -14.33 -9.17 -11.42
C LYS A 71 -14.36 -10.61 -11.92
N PRO A 72 -15.47 -11.12 -12.47
CA PRO A 72 -15.54 -12.48 -13.02
C PRO A 72 -14.48 -12.76 -14.10
N LYS A 73 -14.07 -11.72 -14.85
CA LYS A 73 -13.05 -11.80 -15.90
C LYS A 73 -11.62 -11.83 -15.36
N GLY A 74 -11.40 -11.44 -14.09
CA GLY A 74 -10.07 -11.32 -13.49
C GLY A 74 -9.93 -10.11 -12.58
N VAL A 75 -8.71 -9.64 -12.42
CA VAL A 75 -8.40 -8.40 -11.68
C VAL A 75 -8.32 -7.26 -12.70
N CYS A 76 -9.23 -6.31 -12.59
CA CYS A 76 -9.46 -5.29 -13.60
C CYS A 76 -9.26 -3.88 -13.05
N ARG A 77 -8.70 -3.01 -13.88
CA ARG A 77 -8.61 -1.57 -13.65
C ARG A 77 -8.94 -0.88 -14.97
N ASP A 78 -9.95 -0.05 -14.96
CA ASP A 78 -10.51 0.58 -16.16
C ASP A 78 -10.90 -0.51 -17.21
N GLU A 79 -10.46 -0.39 -18.44
CA GLU A 79 -10.70 -1.38 -19.50
C GLU A 79 -9.74 -2.58 -19.45
N LEU A 80 -8.72 -2.53 -18.62
CA LEU A 80 -7.68 -3.55 -18.58
C LEU A 80 -8.02 -4.61 -17.53
N CYS A 81 -8.12 -5.88 -17.96
CA CYS A 81 -8.37 -7.03 -17.10
C CYS A 81 -7.26 -8.08 -17.23
N PHE A 82 -6.81 -8.57 -16.08
CA PHE A 82 -5.83 -9.65 -15.99
C PHE A 82 -6.53 -10.92 -15.52
N PRO A 83 -6.68 -11.93 -16.35
CA PRO A 83 -7.34 -13.16 -15.98
C PRO A 83 -6.47 -13.95 -14.99
N ILE A 84 -7.10 -14.49 -13.96
CA ILE A 84 -6.46 -15.41 -13.02
C ILE A 84 -6.98 -16.82 -13.29
N SER A 85 -6.07 -17.71 -13.68
CA SER A 85 -6.44 -19.10 -13.94
C SER A 85 -6.96 -19.79 -12.68
N ARG A 86 -7.91 -20.70 -12.84
CA ARG A 86 -8.48 -21.46 -11.72
C ARG A 86 -7.41 -22.27 -10.97
N ALA A 87 -6.43 -22.83 -11.69
CA ALA A 87 -5.34 -23.60 -11.11
C ALA A 87 -4.42 -22.79 -10.17
N ARG A 88 -4.34 -21.48 -10.37
CA ARG A 88 -3.51 -20.58 -9.56
C ARG A 88 -4.31 -19.76 -8.56
N ARG A 89 -5.61 -19.96 -8.45
CA ARG A 89 -6.49 -19.12 -7.63
C ARG A 89 -6.06 -19.05 -6.17
N SER A 90 -5.58 -20.16 -5.59
CA SER A 90 -5.11 -20.24 -4.22
C SER A 90 -3.84 -19.40 -3.94
N ALA A 91 -3.03 -19.13 -4.96
CA ALA A 91 -1.87 -18.24 -4.82
C ALA A 91 -2.28 -16.76 -4.70
N PHE A 92 -3.46 -16.41 -5.21
CA PHE A 92 -3.96 -15.03 -5.22
C PHE A 92 -4.99 -14.74 -4.14
N PHE A 93 -5.76 -15.74 -3.69
CA PHE A 93 -6.88 -15.52 -2.78
C PHE A 93 -6.86 -16.50 -1.61
N ILE A 94 -6.98 -15.95 -0.42
CA ILE A 94 -7.23 -16.71 0.82
C ILE A 94 -8.46 -16.11 1.48
N MET A 95 -9.39 -16.97 1.90
CA MET A 95 -10.52 -16.57 2.72
C MET A 95 -10.22 -16.91 4.17
N GLN A 96 -10.22 -15.91 5.04
CA GLN A 96 -10.04 -16.10 6.47
C GLN A 96 -10.93 -15.14 7.27
N SER A 97 -11.60 -15.66 8.31
CA SER A 97 -12.49 -14.88 9.16
C SER A 97 -13.57 -14.10 8.37
N ARG A 98 -14.12 -14.73 7.32
CA ARG A 98 -15.08 -14.13 6.37
C ARG A 98 -14.53 -12.95 5.55
N VAL A 99 -13.24 -12.71 5.58
CA VAL A 99 -12.57 -11.71 4.77
C VAL A 99 -11.79 -12.41 3.67
N THR A 100 -11.92 -11.92 2.45
CA THR A 100 -11.10 -12.38 1.32
C THR A 100 -9.85 -11.51 1.25
N TRP A 101 -8.71 -12.16 1.36
CA TRP A 101 -7.38 -11.57 1.21
C TRP A 101 -6.85 -11.83 -0.19
N PHE A 102 -6.27 -10.83 -0.78
CA PHE A 102 -5.67 -10.86 -2.12
C PHE A 102 -4.16 -10.66 -2.04
N ASN A 103 -3.40 -11.54 -2.69
CA ASN A 103 -1.95 -11.43 -2.77
C ASN A 103 -1.54 -10.44 -3.87
N LEU A 104 -1.30 -9.19 -3.48
CA LEU A 104 -0.91 -8.14 -4.41
C LEU A 104 0.52 -8.35 -4.95
N SER A 105 1.42 -8.94 -4.16
CA SER A 105 2.78 -9.25 -4.62
C SER A 105 2.77 -10.32 -5.72
N GLU A 106 1.95 -11.36 -5.58
CA GLU A 106 1.80 -12.39 -6.63
C GLU A 106 1.15 -11.81 -7.90
N PHE A 107 0.20 -10.90 -7.71
CA PHE A 107 -0.40 -10.17 -8.84
C PHE A 107 0.63 -9.29 -9.55
N ALA A 108 1.49 -8.58 -8.81
CA ALA A 108 2.57 -7.80 -9.38
C ALA A 108 3.53 -8.67 -10.23
N ARG A 109 3.87 -9.87 -9.71
CA ARG A 109 4.65 -10.86 -10.48
C ARG A 109 3.95 -11.29 -11.78
N LEU A 110 2.63 -11.54 -11.71
CA LEU A 110 1.84 -11.91 -12.88
C LEU A 110 1.88 -10.82 -13.98
N VAL A 111 1.76 -9.55 -13.58
CA VAL A 111 1.74 -8.41 -14.51
C VAL A 111 3.12 -7.81 -14.78
N ARG A 112 4.18 -8.47 -14.30
CA ARG A 112 5.58 -8.04 -14.42
C ARG A 112 5.81 -6.62 -13.90
N GLN A 113 5.18 -6.30 -12.77
CA GLN A 113 5.36 -5.03 -12.08
C GLN A 113 6.53 -5.17 -11.10
N PRO A 114 7.55 -4.28 -11.14
CA PRO A 114 8.64 -4.31 -10.19
C PRO A 114 8.13 -4.05 -8.77
N THR A 115 8.67 -4.79 -7.80
CA THR A 115 8.33 -4.61 -6.39
C THR A 115 9.58 -4.55 -5.54
N ALA A 116 9.54 -3.77 -4.46
CA ALA A 116 10.52 -3.76 -3.40
C ALA A 116 9.82 -3.84 -2.05
N TYR A 117 10.49 -4.43 -1.06
CA TYR A 117 9.97 -4.58 0.29
C TYR A 117 11.03 -4.18 1.32
N ASP A 118 10.66 -3.31 2.25
CA ASP A 118 11.44 -2.97 3.43
C ASP A 118 10.79 -3.62 4.65
N GLU A 119 11.43 -4.69 5.15
CA GLU A 119 10.93 -5.45 6.29
C GLU A 119 10.93 -4.62 7.58
N LYS A 120 11.99 -3.82 7.80
CA LYS A 120 12.15 -3.01 9.00
C LYS A 120 11.02 -2.02 9.20
N HIS A 121 10.54 -1.41 8.11
CA HIS A 121 9.48 -0.40 8.15
C HIS A 121 8.13 -0.93 7.69
N SER A 122 8.03 -2.21 7.31
CA SER A 122 6.81 -2.83 6.77
C SER A 122 6.23 -2.04 5.60
N VAL A 123 7.10 -1.65 4.65
CA VAL A 123 6.75 -0.87 3.46
C VAL A 123 6.92 -1.71 2.21
N TRP A 124 5.90 -1.73 1.37
CA TRP A 124 5.92 -2.34 0.03
C TRP A 124 5.83 -1.26 -1.03
N TYR A 125 6.74 -1.31 -1.98
CA TYR A 125 6.73 -0.44 -3.14
C TYR A 125 6.38 -1.24 -4.40
N PHE A 126 5.43 -0.72 -5.16
CA PHE A 126 5.04 -1.24 -6.48
C PHE A 126 5.37 -0.20 -7.53
N GLY A 127 6.40 -0.48 -8.32
CA GLY A 127 6.87 0.40 -9.39
C GLY A 127 5.91 0.44 -10.58
N PRO A 128 6.17 1.28 -11.58
CA PRO A 128 5.36 1.33 -12.77
C PRO A 128 5.43 0.01 -13.56
N ARG A 129 4.31 -0.41 -14.11
CA ARG A 129 4.24 -1.64 -14.93
C ARG A 129 5.04 -1.46 -16.23
N ALA A 130 5.67 -2.55 -16.69
CA ALA A 130 6.50 -2.54 -17.90
C ALA A 130 5.78 -1.96 -19.14
N GLN A 131 4.48 -2.19 -19.26
CA GLN A 131 3.68 -1.64 -20.38
C GLN A 131 3.59 -0.12 -20.36
N VAL A 132 3.58 0.50 -19.17
CA VAL A 132 3.60 1.96 -19.04
C VAL A 132 4.97 2.50 -19.44
N GLN A 133 6.05 1.84 -18.98
CA GLN A 133 7.43 2.22 -19.35
C GLN A 133 7.72 1.98 -20.84
N ASN A 134 7.26 0.86 -21.40
CA ASN A 134 7.44 0.54 -22.81
C ASN A 134 6.68 1.50 -23.74
N GLY A 135 5.60 2.13 -23.28
CA GLY A 135 4.91 3.16 -24.03
C GLY A 135 5.81 4.33 -24.42
N TYR A 136 6.64 4.82 -23.48
CA TYR A 136 7.61 5.89 -23.77
C TYR A 136 8.74 5.43 -24.68
N LEU A 137 9.22 4.19 -24.49
CA LEU A 137 10.27 3.63 -25.35
C LEU A 137 9.76 3.33 -26.76
N ALA A 138 8.51 2.90 -26.90
CA ALA A 138 7.92 2.62 -28.21
C ALA A 138 7.56 3.89 -28.99
N SER A 139 7.14 4.95 -28.30
CA SER A 139 6.86 6.24 -28.94
C SER A 139 8.12 7.04 -29.29
N LEU A 140 9.28 6.69 -28.70
CA LEU A 140 10.52 7.46 -28.75
C LEU A 140 10.35 8.90 -28.24
N GLU A 141 9.28 9.17 -27.51
CA GLU A 141 9.04 10.45 -26.87
C GLU A 141 9.50 10.43 -25.41
N ALA A 142 10.43 11.31 -25.07
CA ALA A 142 10.85 11.47 -23.69
C ALA A 142 9.72 12.10 -22.85
N PRO A 143 9.46 11.60 -21.63
CA PRO A 143 8.50 12.22 -20.74
C PRO A 143 8.94 13.66 -20.42
N VAL A 144 7.98 14.58 -20.45
CA VAL A 144 8.24 15.98 -20.11
C VAL A 144 8.40 16.08 -18.58
N PHE A 145 9.50 16.67 -18.17
CA PHE A 145 9.74 17.04 -16.76
C PHE A 145 10.25 18.47 -16.69
N THR A 146 10.12 19.09 -15.53
CA THR A 146 10.57 20.45 -15.27
C THR A 146 11.33 20.44 -13.96
N LEU A 147 12.55 21.01 -13.96
CA LEU A 147 13.43 21.08 -12.80
C LEU A 147 13.92 22.51 -12.59
N PRO A 148 14.10 22.96 -11.35
CA PRO A 148 14.76 24.23 -11.05
C PRO A 148 16.27 24.14 -11.26
N ASP A 149 16.90 25.21 -11.73
CA ASP A 149 18.35 25.39 -11.66
C ASP A 149 18.78 25.86 -10.26
N ILE A 150 20.08 26.09 -10.08
CA ILE A 150 20.65 26.53 -8.79
C ILE A 150 20.10 27.88 -8.33
N ASN A 151 19.51 28.69 -9.23
CA ASN A 151 18.89 29.99 -8.94
C ASN A 151 17.36 29.87 -8.75
N GLY A 152 16.81 28.65 -8.81
CA GLY A 152 15.38 28.40 -8.70
C GLY A 152 14.58 28.63 -9.99
N LYS A 153 15.24 28.95 -11.12
CA LYS A 153 14.56 29.10 -12.40
C LYS A 153 14.19 27.73 -12.96
N MET A 154 12.92 27.59 -13.32
CA MET A 154 12.40 26.35 -13.88
C MET A 154 12.80 26.17 -15.35
N HIS A 155 13.27 24.97 -15.68
CA HIS A 155 13.60 24.53 -17.03
C HIS A 155 12.84 23.26 -17.34
N SER A 156 12.16 23.25 -18.49
CA SER A 156 11.42 22.08 -18.99
C SER A 156 12.26 21.37 -20.07
N LEU A 157 12.19 20.05 -20.10
CA LEU A 157 12.77 19.29 -21.20
C LEU A 157 12.21 19.73 -22.56
N ALA A 158 10.95 20.18 -22.59
CA ALA A 158 10.31 20.70 -23.79
C ALA A 158 11.01 21.94 -24.38
N ASP A 159 11.72 22.74 -23.57
CA ASP A 159 12.43 23.95 -24.01
C ASP A 159 13.64 23.61 -24.91
N PHE A 160 14.04 22.34 -24.89
CA PHE A 160 15.20 21.84 -25.67
C PHE A 160 14.79 21.04 -26.91
N ARG A 161 13.53 21.16 -27.37
CA ARG A 161 13.08 20.47 -28.58
C ARG A 161 13.97 20.83 -29.79
N GLY A 162 14.32 19.81 -30.58
CA GLY A 162 15.23 19.97 -31.71
C GLY A 162 16.72 19.98 -31.35
N LYS A 163 17.06 19.89 -30.08
CA LYS A 163 18.44 19.79 -29.61
C LYS A 163 18.74 18.38 -29.08
N LYS A 164 20.01 17.98 -29.15
CA LYS A 164 20.49 16.77 -28.47
C LYS A 164 20.73 17.11 -27.00
N VAL A 165 20.05 16.40 -26.08
CA VAL A 165 20.17 16.58 -24.62
C VAL A 165 20.80 15.33 -24.03
N LEU A 166 21.89 15.50 -23.29
CA LEU A 166 22.48 14.46 -22.45
C LEU A 166 22.06 14.73 -21.01
N LEU A 167 21.26 13.80 -20.44
CA LEU A 167 20.89 13.85 -19.02
C LEU A 167 21.85 12.98 -18.23
N VAL A 168 22.56 13.59 -17.28
CA VAL A 168 23.44 12.89 -16.34
C VAL A 168 22.90 13.10 -14.94
N THR A 169 22.72 11.99 -14.21
CA THR A 169 22.30 12.00 -12.80
C THR A 169 23.44 11.44 -11.95
N TRP A 170 23.74 12.10 -10.84
CA TRP A 170 24.68 11.57 -9.84
C TRP A 170 24.15 11.87 -8.46
N ALA A 171 24.68 11.19 -7.47
CA ALA A 171 24.42 11.46 -6.08
C ALA A 171 25.76 11.68 -5.35
N SER A 172 25.77 12.67 -4.47
CA SER A 172 26.87 12.91 -3.53
C SER A 172 26.42 12.44 -2.14
N TRP A 173 26.91 11.33 -1.68
CA TRP A 173 26.75 10.81 -0.32
C TRP A 173 28.10 10.57 0.34
#